data_df4a820eac7e66517cd462e2eb488231
#
_entry.id   df4a820eac7e66517cd462e2eb488231
#
_cell.length_a   1.000
_cell.length_b   1.000
_cell.length_c   1.000
_cell.angle_alpha   90.00
_cell.angle_beta   90.00
_cell.angle_gamma   90.00
#
_symmetry.space_group_name_H-M   'P 1'
#
loop_
_entity.id
_entity.type
_entity.pdbx_description
1 polymer ?
#
loop_
_entity_poly.entity_id
_entity_poly.type
_entity_poly.pdbx_seq_one_letter_code
_entity_poly.pdbx_strand_id
1 'polypeptide(L)'
;MKKRILLIALSSIVLVACSSAKNETKEEANVQTGCDFTQAIAGGWAQGKITPEVEQAAKEAVKEISGDHQLGKIYEVRQQVVAGMNYLITFSIDNGDYYSAKVFRSLQDTYQVKEIKQVPSAVSNCDVPN
;
A
#
# COMPACT_ATOMS: atom_id res chain seq x y z
N MET A 1 -26.25 -55.26 54.07
CA MET A 1 -27.60 -55.04 53.56
C MET A 1 -27.54 -53.89 52.58
N LYS A 2 -27.64 -54.28 51.39
CA LYS A 2 -28.57 -53.79 50.38
C LYS A 2 -28.66 -52.27 50.31
N LYS A 3 -28.17 -51.66 49.22
CA LYS A 3 -29.04 -51.25 48.12
C LYS A 3 -28.29 -50.32 47.23
N ARG A 4 -28.19 -50.72 46.04
CA ARG A 4 -28.95 -50.24 44.87
C ARG A 4 -28.64 -48.80 44.51
N ILE A 5 -27.67 -48.66 43.66
CA ILE A 5 -27.85 -48.55 42.22
C ILE A 5 -29.06 -47.70 41.88
N LEU A 6 -28.76 -46.55 41.41
CA LEU A 6 -29.58 -46.00 40.35
C LEU A 6 -28.69 -45.34 39.33
N LEU A 7 -28.58 -45.98 38.25
CA LEU A 7 -28.10 -45.47 36.98
C LEU A 7 -28.98 -44.36 36.53
N ILE A 8 -28.46 -43.24 36.31
CA ILE A 8 -29.09 -42.26 35.47
C ILE A 8 -28.13 -41.92 34.33
N ALA A 9 -28.49 -42.47 33.26
CA ALA A 9 -27.98 -42.10 31.95
C ALA A 9 -28.28 -40.65 31.68
N LEU A 10 -27.28 -39.92 31.40
CA LEU A 10 -27.44 -38.56 30.92
C LEU A 10 -26.62 -38.38 29.68
N SER A 11 -27.40 -38.52 28.69
CA SER A 11 -27.56 -37.61 27.54
C SER A 11 -26.32 -36.79 27.22
N SER A 12 -25.70 -37.30 26.20
CA SER A 12 -24.73 -36.64 25.36
C SER A 12 -25.32 -35.36 24.81
N ILE A 13 -24.89 -34.28 25.31
CA ILE A 13 -25.05 -33.01 24.62
C ILE A 13 -23.95 -32.94 23.60
N VAL A 14 -24.28 -33.24 22.38
CA VAL A 14 -23.45 -32.93 21.24
C VAL A 14 -23.50 -31.41 21.07
N LEU A 15 -22.52 -30.72 21.60
CA LEU A 15 -22.22 -29.36 21.21
C LEU A 15 -21.61 -29.42 19.83
N VAL A 16 -22.45 -29.21 18.85
CA VAL A 16 -21.98 -28.83 17.53
C VAL A 16 -21.36 -27.46 17.70
N ALA A 17 -20.07 -27.43 17.91
CA ALA A 17 -19.29 -26.24 17.71
C ALA A 17 -19.34 -25.96 16.21
N CYS A 18 -20.22 -25.07 15.80
CA CYS A 18 -20.04 -24.35 14.55
C CYS A 18 -18.75 -23.60 14.68
N SER A 19 -17.68 -24.21 14.22
CA SER A 19 -16.48 -23.51 13.88
C SER A 19 -16.84 -22.60 12.70
N SER A 20 -17.31 -21.41 13.02
CA SER A 20 -17.17 -20.31 12.09
C SER A 20 -15.69 -20.16 11.89
N ALA A 21 -15.19 -20.73 10.83
CA ALA A 21 -13.91 -20.32 10.31
C ALA A 21 -14.06 -18.82 10.01
N LYS A 22 -13.66 -18.00 10.95
CA LYS A 22 -13.31 -16.62 10.67
C LYS A 22 -12.14 -16.72 9.70
N ASN A 23 -12.46 -16.62 8.45
CA ASN A 23 -11.51 -16.11 7.50
C ASN A 23 -11.14 -14.73 8.02
N GLU A 24 -10.12 -14.65 8.82
CA GLU A 24 -9.40 -13.42 9.00
C GLU A 24 -8.71 -13.16 7.67
N THR A 25 -9.50 -12.70 6.73
CA THR A 25 -8.99 -11.86 5.69
C THR A 25 -8.37 -10.71 6.46
N LYS A 26 -7.05 -10.72 6.55
CA LYS A 26 -6.29 -9.56 6.91
C LYS A 26 -6.75 -8.49 5.94
N GLU A 27 -7.72 -7.70 6.34
CA GLU A 27 -7.98 -6.43 5.72
C GLU A 27 -6.71 -5.63 5.96
N GLU A 28 -5.80 -5.73 5.01
CA GLU A 28 -4.91 -4.64 4.77
C GLU A 28 -5.85 -3.45 4.61
N ALA A 29 -5.77 -2.53 5.55
CA ALA A 29 -6.51 -1.31 5.51
C ALA A 29 -6.24 -0.67 4.16
N ASN A 30 -7.11 -0.95 3.21
CA ASN A 30 -7.21 -0.24 1.98
C ASN A 30 -7.69 1.15 2.40
N VAL A 31 -6.73 2.02 2.65
CA VAL A 31 -7.00 3.45 2.72
C VAL A 31 -7.43 3.81 1.31
N GLN A 32 -8.71 3.65 1.06
CA GLN A 32 -9.36 4.23 -0.09
C GLN A 32 -9.24 5.75 0.06
N THR A 33 -8.11 6.27 -0.37
CA THR A 33 -8.08 7.63 -0.85
C THR A 33 -9.02 7.65 -2.05
N GLY A 34 -10.08 8.43 -1.97
CA GLY A 34 -11.24 8.39 -2.87
C GLY A 34 -10.97 8.78 -4.33
N CYS A 35 -9.83 8.41 -4.86
CA CYS A 35 -9.48 8.55 -6.26
C CYS A 35 -9.75 7.22 -6.93
N ASP A 36 -10.90 7.12 -7.57
CA ASP A 36 -11.25 5.93 -8.35
C ASP A 36 -10.46 5.93 -9.68
N PHE A 37 -9.35 5.18 -9.69
CA PHE A 37 -8.54 4.92 -10.87
C PHE A 37 -8.87 3.57 -11.53
N THR A 38 -10.08 3.09 -11.37
CA THR A 38 -10.50 1.80 -11.92
C THR A 38 -10.57 1.78 -13.44
N GLN A 39 -10.49 2.91 -14.11
CA GLN A 39 -10.40 2.97 -15.56
C GLN A 39 -8.95 3.12 -16.00
N ALA A 40 -8.31 2.01 -16.33
CA ALA A 40 -7.03 2.02 -17.01
C ALA A 40 -7.22 2.57 -18.43
N ILE A 41 -6.96 3.87 -18.60
CA ILE A 41 -6.89 4.49 -19.92
C ILE A 41 -5.49 4.21 -20.47
N ALA A 42 -5.40 3.76 -21.71
CA ALA A 42 -4.11 3.55 -22.36
C ALA A 42 -3.28 4.83 -22.32
N GLY A 43 -2.06 4.76 -21.77
CA GLY A 43 -1.19 5.93 -21.54
C GLY A 43 -1.58 6.81 -20.36
N GLY A 44 -2.63 6.46 -19.61
CA GLY A 44 -3.05 7.15 -18.39
C GLY A 44 -2.28 6.68 -17.14
N TRP A 45 -2.54 7.37 -16.04
CA TRP A 45 -2.02 6.99 -14.73
C TRP A 45 -2.87 5.86 -14.14
N ALA A 46 -2.20 4.84 -13.62
CA ALA A 46 -2.81 3.73 -12.91
C ALA A 46 -2.20 3.61 -11.52
N GLN A 47 -2.93 2.98 -10.61
CA GLN A 47 -2.36 2.64 -9.30
C GLN A 47 -1.21 1.64 -9.48
N GLY A 48 -0.07 1.96 -8.88
CA GLY A 48 1.12 1.10 -8.87
C GLY A 48 1.26 0.33 -7.56
N LYS A 49 2.22 -0.58 -7.57
CA LYS A 49 2.65 -1.31 -6.37
C LYS A 49 4.02 -0.83 -5.94
N ILE A 50 4.33 -0.99 -4.66
CA ILE A 50 5.68 -0.77 -4.16
C ILE A 50 6.54 -1.94 -4.62
N THR A 51 7.47 -1.66 -5.51
CA THR A 51 8.45 -2.62 -6.07
C THR A 51 9.86 -2.09 -5.84
N PRO A 52 10.91 -2.90 -5.99
CA PRO A 52 12.29 -2.44 -5.88
C PRO A 52 12.61 -1.24 -6.78
N GLU A 53 12.02 -1.18 -7.97
CA GLU A 53 12.20 -0.07 -8.91
C GLU A 53 11.55 1.21 -8.39
N VAL A 54 10.37 1.10 -7.77
CA VAL A 54 9.69 2.23 -7.13
C VAL A 54 10.48 2.73 -5.92
N GLU A 55 11.02 1.83 -5.11
CA GLU A 55 11.88 2.20 -3.99
C GLU A 55 13.15 2.91 -4.47
N GLN A 56 13.75 2.44 -5.56
CA GLN A 56 14.90 3.10 -6.17
C GLN A 56 14.53 4.49 -6.68
N ALA A 57 13.39 4.62 -7.37
CA ALA A 57 12.89 5.91 -7.84
C ALA A 57 12.68 6.90 -6.69
N ALA A 58 12.11 6.43 -5.57
CA ALA A 58 11.92 7.26 -4.38
C ALA A 58 13.28 7.67 -3.76
N LYS A 59 14.25 6.77 -3.70
CA LYS A 59 15.60 7.09 -3.22
C LYS A 59 16.29 8.13 -4.08
N GLU A 60 16.14 8.06 -5.41
CA GLU A 60 16.66 9.09 -6.30
C GLU A 60 15.99 10.45 -6.05
N ALA A 61 14.67 10.46 -5.80
CA ALA A 61 13.96 11.67 -5.44
C ALA A 61 14.44 12.28 -4.11
N VAL A 62 14.73 11.45 -3.11
CA VAL A 62 15.26 11.93 -1.81
C VAL A 62 16.60 12.65 -1.98
N LYS A 63 17.46 12.23 -2.90
CA LYS A 63 18.74 12.89 -3.17
C LYS A 63 18.60 14.32 -3.69
N GLU A 64 17.47 14.65 -4.31
CA GLU A 64 17.17 16.00 -4.80
C GLU A 64 16.64 16.93 -3.70
N ILE A 65 16.31 16.40 -2.52
CA ILE A 65 15.88 17.19 -1.36
C ILE A 65 17.11 17.78 -0.69
N SER A 66 17.07 19.08 -0.40
CA SER A 66 18.16 19.75 0.29
C SER A 66 18.41 19.17 1.67
N GLY A 67 19.63 18.78 1.95
CA GLY A 67 20.04 18.13 3.18
C GLY A 67 20.41 16.66 2.96
N ASP A 68 20.87 16.01 4.02
CA ASP A 68 21.17 14.58 4.01
C ASP A 68 19.99 13.81 4.61
N HIS A 69 19.11 13.32 3.75
CA HIS A 69 17.88 12.66 4.14
C HIS A 69 17.84 11.21 3.72
N GLN A 70 17.08 10.43 4.47
CA GLN A 70 16.79 9.02 4.19
C GLN A 70 15.32 8.85 3.80
N LEU A 71 15.07 7.95 2.86
CA LEU A 71 13.70 7.54 2.54
C LEU A 71 13.06 6.89 3.77
N GLY A 72 11.90 7.39 4.19
CA GLY A 72 11.07 6.80 5.21
C GLY A 72 10.13 5.75 4.62
N LYS A 73 8.83 6.05 4.60
CA LYS A 73 7.80 5.15 4.10
C LYS A 73 7.21 5.67 2.80
N ILE A 74 6.92 4.77 1.87
CA ILE A 74 6.13 5.04 0.67
C ILE A 74 4.67 4.78 0.99
N TYR A 75 3.80 5.75 0.70
CA TYR A 75 2.36 5.73 0.99
C TYR A 75 1.53 5.47 -0.24
N GLU A 76 1.91 6.04 -1.38
CA GLU A 76 1.18 5.91 -2.62
C GLU A 76 2.12 5.84 -3.81
N VAL A 77 1.73 5.03 -4.77
CA VAL A 77 2.42 4.90 -6.05
C VAL A 77 1.39 4.93 -7.15
N ARG A 78 1.62 5.80 -8.12
CA ARG A 78 0.95 5.76 -9.42
C ARG A 78 1.99 5.56 -10.50
N GLN A 79 1.60 4.88 -11.53
CA GLN A 79 2.47 4.59 -12.66
C GLN A 79 1.80 4.89 -13.98
N GLN A 80 2.60 5.31 -14.94
CA GLN A 80 2.18 5.58 -16.30
C GLN A 80 3.16 4.92 -17.25
N VAL A 81 2.65 4.03 -18.10
CA VAL A 81 3.46 3.36 -19.12
C VAL A 81 3.68 4.30 -20.28
N VAL A 82 4.94 4.55 -20.58
CA VAL A 82 5.42 5.36 -21.70
C VAL A 82 6.54 4.59 -22.41
N ALA A 83 7.43 5.24 -23.12
CA ALA A 83 8.69 4.61 -23.53
C ALA A 83 9.64 4.50 -22.32
N GLY A 84 9.30 3.65 -21.37
CA GLY A 84 9.80 3.54 -20.01
C GLY A 84 8.62 3.53 -19.03
N MET A 85 8.84 4.05 -17.82
CA MET A 85 7.82 4.14 -16.79
C MET A 85 7.90 5.49 -16.05
N ASN A 86 6.81 6.19 -15.95
CA ASN A 86 6.69 7.29 -15.02
C ASN A 86 6.11 6.79 -13.71
N TYR A 87 6.71 7.19 -12.61
CA TYR A 87 6.20 6.98 -11.26
C TYR A 87 5.83 8.31 -10.64
N LEU A 88 4.67 8.37 -10.00
CA LEU A 88 4.31 9.43 -9.07
C LEU A 88 4.23 8.79 -7.69
N ILE A 89 5.12 9.18 -6.80
CA ILE A 89 5.34 8.52 -5.52
C ILE A 89 5.13 9.52 -4.41
N THR A 90 4.28 9.19 -3.44
CA THR A 90 4.14 9.94 -2.19
C THR A 90 4.85 9.18 -1.07
N PHE A 91 5.78 9.83 -0.42
CA PHE A 91 6.64 9.22 0.61
C PHE A 91 6.96 10.20 1.73
N SER A 92 7.42 9.67 2.86
CA SER A 92 8.03 10.46 3.93
C SER A 92 9.54 10.31 3.92
N ILE A 93 10.21 11.26 4.55
CA ILE A 93 11.64 11.20 4.83
C ILE A 93 11.88 11.09 6.34
N ASP A 94 13.12 10.92 6.74
CA ASP A 94 13.56 10.65 8.11
C ASP A 94 13.15 11.71 9.14
N ASN A 95 12.94 12.95 8.75
CA ASN A 95 12.45 14.02 9.63
C ASN A 95 10.93 14.08 9.78
N GLY A 96 10.18 13.19 9.09
CA GLY A 96 8.72 13.12 9.12
C GLY A 96 8.00 13.98 8.09
N ASP A 97 8.71 14.73 7.25
CA ASP A 97 8.13 15.49 6.14
C ASP A 97 7.67 14.56 5.02
N TYR A 98 6.62 14.99 4.32
CA TYR A 98 6.05 14.28 3.19
C TYR A 98 6.38 14.97 1.89
N TYR A 99 6.67 14.15 0.88
CA TYR A 99 6.97 14.60 -0.47
C TYR A 99 6.20 13.80 -1.50
N SER A 100 5.91 14.46 -2.61
CA SER A 100 5.42 13.83 -3.83
C SER A 100 6.46 14.05 -4.92
N ALA A 101 6.90 12.99 -5.56
CA ALA A 101 7.89 13.06 -6.62
C ALA A 101 7.41 12.35 -7.88
N LYS A 102 7.66 12.98 -9.04
CA LYS A 102 7.49 12.37 -10.35
C LYS A 102 8.86 11.94 -10.86
N VAL A 103 9.04 10.65 -11.06
CA VAL A 103 10.31 10.05 -11.50
C VAL A 103 10.09 9.26 -12.76
N PHE A 104 10.90 9.52 -13.78
CA PHE A 104 10.93 8.73 -15.00
C PHE A 104 12.02 7.66 -14.90
N ARG A 105 11.66 6.42 -15.21
CA ARG A 105 12.59 5.30 -15.41
C ARG A 105 12.62 4.94 -16.88
N SER A 106 13.79 5.00 -17.48
CA SER A 106 13.99 4.61 -18.88
C SER A 106 13.97 3.09 -19.05
N LEU A 107 13.94 2.64 -20.30
CA LEU A 107 14.07 1.21 -20.65
C LEU A 107 15.47 0.63 -20.32
N GLN A 108 16.44 1.48 -20.05
CA GLN A 108 17.81 1.13 -19.64
C GLN A 108 18.01 1.24 -18.12
N ASP A 109 16.90 1.30 -17.37
CA ASP A 109 16.91 1.39 -15.90
C ASP A 109 17.62 2.63 -15.33
N THR A 110 17.65 3.72 -16.08
CA THR A 110 18.09 5.01 -15.57
C THR A 110 16.93 5.81 -15.02
N TYR A 111 17.14 6.48 -13.90
CA TYR A 111 16.11 7.24 -13.20
C TYR A 111 16.34 8.74 -13.36
N GLN A 112 15.29 9.48 -13.61
CA GLN A 112 15.33 10.93 -13.72
C GLN A 112 14.18 11.54 -12.92
N VAL A 113 14.51 12.31 -11.90
CA VAL A 113 13.52 13.07 -11.14
C VAL A 113 13.04 14.22 -12.00
N LYS A 114 11.76 14.25 -12.31
CA LYS A 114 11.12 15.29 -13.13
C LYS A 114 10.56 16.41 -12.28
N GLU A 115 10.03 16.05 -11.14
CA GLU A 115 9.40 17.00 -10.22
C GLU A 115 9.46 16.42 -8.82
N ILE A 116 9.69 17.29 -7.85
CA ILE A 116 9.55 16.97 -6.43
C ILE A 116 8.95 18.15 -5.70
N LYS A 117 8.00 17.89 -4.82
CA LYS A 117 7.36 18.92 -3.99
C LYS A 117 7.03 18.37 -2.60
N GLN A 118 7.19 19.21 -1.60
CA GLN A 118 6.73 18.92 -0.27
C GLN A 118 5.19 18.98 -0.24
N VAL A 119 4.57 18.03 0.44
CA VAL A 119 3.12 17.95 0.61
C VAL A 119 2.77 17.90 2.10
N PRO A 120 1.58 18.41 2.51
CA PRO A 120 1.25 18.54 3.93
C PRO A 120 0.95 17.21 4.62
N SER A 121 0.67 16.16 3.86
CA SER A 121 0.33 14.85 4.40
C SER A 121 0.59 13.74 3.38
N ALA A 122 0.55 12.49 3.87
CA ALA A 122 0.66 11.31 3.02
C ALA A 122 -0.57 11.07 2.11
N VAL A 123 -1.66 11.80 2.34
CA VAL A 123 -2.86 11.71 1.51
C VAL A 123 -2.61 12.51 0.24
N SER A 124 -2.52 11.82 -0.89
CA SER A 124 -2.43 12.50 -2.16
C SER A 124 -3.75 13.22 -2.47
N ASN A 125 -3.63 14.48 -2.84
CA ASN A 125 -4.69 15.13 -3.58
C ASN A 125 -4.77 14.46 -4.95
N CYS A 126 -5.97 14.11 -5.37
CA CYS A 126 -6.21 13.42 -6.66
C CYS A 126 -5.93 14.32 -7.88
N ASP A 127 -5.14 15.36 -7.71
CA ASP A 127 -4.69 16.21 -8.79
C ASP A 127 -3.71 15.43 -9.68
N VAL A 128 -4.26 14.80 -10.70
CA VAL A 128 -3.47 14.24 -11.79
C VAL A 128 -2.92 15.43 -12.58
N PRO A 129 -1.61 15.62 -12.64
CA PRO A 129 -1.06 16.61 -13.56
C PRO A 129 -1.40 16.18 -14.99
N ASN A 130 -2.09 17.06 -15.70
CA ASN A 130 -2.35 16.90 -17.14
C ASN A 130 -1.05 16.82 -17.93
#